data_a6252fd1e7184f04f38af0c732cc9747
#
_entry.id   a6252fd1e7184f04f38af0c732cc9747
#
_cell.length_a   1.000
_cell.length_b   1.000
_cell.length_c   1.000
_cell.angle_alpha   90.00
_cell.angle_beta   90.00
_cell.angle_gamma   90.00
#
_symmetry.space_group_name_H-M   'P 1'
#
loop_
_entity.id
_entity.type
_entity.pdbx_description
1 polymer ?
#
loop_
_entity_poly.entity_id
_entity_poly.type
_entity_poly.pdbx_seq_one_letter_code
_entity_poly.pdbx_strand_id
1 'polypeptide(L)' 'MTDTVWELSCNLDDMTPEDIAFAMERLLDAGALDVWTTPIGMKKNRPGVMLNVLCR' A
#
# COMPACT_ATOMS: atom_id res chain seq x y z
N MET A 1 15.19 23.59 4.56
CA MET A 1 15.54 22.27 5.06
C MET A 1 14.76 21.21 4.27
N THR A 2 15.45 20.19 3.82
CA THR A 2 14.81 19.15 2.98
C THR A 2 14.59 17.90 3.81
N ASP A 3 13.34 17.45 3.90
CA ASP A 3 13.03 16.18 4.55
C ASP A 3 13.20 15.05 3.55
N THR A 4 13.75 13.94 4.00
CA THR A 4 13.82 12.71 3.20
C THR A 4 12.55 11.91 3.43
N VAL A 5 11.91 11.53 2.34
CA VAL A 5 10.67 10.74 2.36
C VAL A 5 10.90 9.49 1.52
N TRP A 6 10.39 8.36 1.99
CA TRP A 6 10.48 7.09 1.28
C TRP A 6 9.11 6.71 0.75
N GLU A 7 9.06 6.30 -0.50
CA GLU A 7 7.87 5.72 -1.09
C GLU A 7 8.13 4.24 -1.32
N LEU A 8 7.29 3.41 -0.72
CA LEU A 8 7.37 1.96 -0.81
C LEU A 8 6.11 1.44 -1.49
N SER A 9 6.28 0.46 -2.37
CA SER A 9 5.16 -0.14 -3.09
C SER A 9 5.27 -1.64 -3.07
N CYS A 10 4.13 -2.32 -2.95
CA CYS A 10 4.10 -3.77 -2.93
C CYS A 10 2.81 -4.26 -3.58
N ASN A 11 2.92 -5.29 -4.41
CA ASN A 11 1.78 -5.87 -5.11
C ASN A 11 1.12 -6.94 -4.25
N LEU A 12 -0.19 -6.85 -4.10
CA LEU A 12 -0.99 -7.79 -3.31
C LEU A 12 -2.03 -8.45 -4.20
N ASP A 13 -2.07 -9.77 -4.21
CA ASP A 13 -3.03 -10.50 -5.05
C ASP A 13 -3.94 -11.45 -4.26
N ASP A 14 -3.60 -11.78 -3.03
CA ASP A 14 -4.33 -12.76 -2.22
C ASP A 14 -5.03 -12.17 -1.00
N MET A 15 -5.05 -10.85 -0.85
CA MET A 15 -5.63 -10.21 0.32
C MET A 15 -7.06 -9.77 0.05
N THR A 16 -7.92 -9.95 1.04
CA THR A 16 -9.28 -9.44 0.98
C THR A 16 -9.29 -7.92 1.19
N PRO A 17 -10.35 -7.21 0.75
CA PRO A 17 -10.46 -5.77 1.02
C PRO A 17 -10.36 -5.42 2.52
N GLU A 18 -10.91 -6.27 3.40
CA GLU A 18 -10.82 -6.06 4.84
C GLU A 18 -9.38 -6.17 5.34
N ASP A 19 -8.62 -7.14 4.82
CA ASP A 19 -7.21 -7.31 5.18
C ASP A 19 -6.39 -6.12 4.74
N ILE A 20 -6.65 -5.60 3.54
CA ILE A 20 -5.96 -4.43 3.02
C ILE A 20 -6.27 -3.21 3.88
N ALA A 21 -7.54 -2.99 4.23
CA ALA A 21 -7.94 -1.87 5.07
C ALA A 21 -7.28 -1.93 6.44
N PHE A 22 -7.22 -3.12 7.03
CA PHE A 22 -6.56 -3.34 8.32
C PHE A 22 -5.06 -3.02 8.23
N ALA A 23 -4.40 -3.48 7.16
CA ALA A 23 -2.99 -3.20 6.96
C ALA A 23 -2.72 -1.71 6.80
N MET A 24 -3.59 -0.99 6.09
CA MET A 24 -3.46 0.46 5.91
C MET A 24 -3.57 1.19 7.24
N GLU A 25 -4.54 0.81 8.07
CA GLU A 25 -4.69 1.39 9.41
C GLU A 25 -3.45 1.15 10.27
N ARG A 26 -2.90 -0.07 10.24
CA ARG A 26 -1.71 -0.41 11.00
C ARG A 26 -0.50 0.41 10.56
N LEU A 27 -0.37 0.63 9.27
CA LEU A 27 0.74 1.43 8.74
C LEU A 27 0.63 2.89 9.15
N LEU A 28 -0.57 3.46 9.11
CA LEU A 28 -0.79 4.83 9.56
C LEU A 28 -0.53 4.97 11.06
N ASP A 29 -0.99 4.02 11.86
CA ASP A 29 -0.74 4.00 13.30
C ASP A 29 0.75 3.86 13.63
N ALA A 30 1.50 3.19 12.78
CA ALA A 30 2.94 3.02 12.94
C ALA A 30 3.75 4.24 12.51
N GLY A 31 3.10 5.28 11.98
CA GLY A 31 3.77 6.53 11.65
C GLY A 31 3.92 6.83 10.17
N ALA A 32 3.30 6.05 9.28
CA ALA A 32 3.32 6.36 7.86
C ALA A 32 2.66 7.73 7.61
N LEU A 33 3.21 8.49 6.68
CA LEU A 33 2.66 9.80 6.33
C LEU A 33 1.39 9.66 5.51
N ASP A 34 1.35 8.65 4.63
CA ASP A 34 0.20 8.36 3.81
C ASP A 34 0.25 6.90 3.36
N VAL A 35 -0.91 6.32 3.09
CA VAL A 35 -1.05 4.97 2.57
C VAL A 35 -2.21 4.97 1.59
N TRP A 36 -2.00 4.42 0.40
CA TRP A 36 -3.07 4.34 -0.60
C TRP A 36 -2.91 3.08 -1.44
N THR A 37 -3.96 2.72 -2.16
CA THR A 37 -3.96 1.56 -3.04
C THR A 37 -4.21 1.98 -4.48
N THR A 38 -3.61 1.22 -5.41
CA THR A 38 -3.81 1.40 -6.84
C THR A 38 -4.22 0.06 -7.44
N PRO A 39 -5.34 -0.03 -8.16
CA PRO A 39 -5.71 -1.27 -8.85
C PRO A 39 -4.70 -1.56 -9.97
N ILE A 40 -4.32 -2.83 -10.09
CA ILE A 40 -3.39 -3.27 -11.13
C ILE A 40 -3.90 -4.54 -11.79
N GLY A 41 -3.47 -4.78 -13.03
CA GLY A 41 -3.66 -6.05 -13.71
C GLY A 41 -2.45 -6.93 -13.50
N MET A 42 -2.68 -8.16 -13.12
CA MET A 42 -1.62 -9.16 -12.93
C MET A 42 -1.67 -10.21 -14.02
N LYS A 43 -0.74 -11.16 -13.99
CA LYS A 43 -0.68 -12.24 -14.99
C LYS A 43 -2.01 -12.97 -15.08
N LYS A 44 -2.36 -13.44 -16.27
CA LYS A 44 -3.59 -14.19 -16.58
C LYS A 44 -4.86 -13.37 -16.27
N ASN A 45 -4.79 -12.07 -16.47
CA ASN A 45 -5.92 -11.15 -16.25
C ASN A 45 -6.46 -11.16 -14.82
N ARG A 46 -5.63 -11.49 -13.85
CA ARG A 46 -6.04 -11.43 -12.45
C ARG A 46 -5.99 -10.00 -11.94
N PRO A 47 -7.04 -9.55 -11.26
CA PRO A 47 -6.97 -8.24 -10.60
C PRO A 47 -6.08 -8.32 -9.37
N GLY A 48 -5.35 -7.28 -9.13
CA GLY A 48 -4.53 -7.13 -7.93
C GLY A 48 -4.56 -5.69 -7.45
N VAL A 49 -3.87 -5.45 -6.36
CA VAL A 49 -3.79 -4.13 -5.76
C VAL A 49 -2.35 -3.83 -5.44
N MET A 50 -1.90 -2.63 -5.78
CA MET A 50 -0.61 -2.14 -5.32
C MET A 50 -0.82 -1.30 -4.07
N LEU A 51 -0.20 -1.72 -2.98
CA LEU A 51 -0.20 -0.95 -1.74
C LEU A 51 0.98 0.02 -1.77
N ASN A 52 0.70 1.29 -1.53
CA ASN A 52 1.71 2.35 -1.57
C ASN A 52 1.80 3.01 -0.21
N VAL A 53 3.01 3.22 0.27
CA VAL A 53 3.26 3.82 1.58
C VAL A 53 4.26 4.95 1.43
N LEU A 54 3.93 6.08 2.03
CA LEU A 54 4.84 7.20 2.14
C LEU A 54 5.26 7.33 3.59
N CYS A 55 6.56 7.30 3.86
CA CYS A 55 7.07 7.38 5.22
C CYS A 55 8.39 8.15 5.28
N ARG A 56 8.73 8.58 6.46
CA ARG A 56 10.04 9.20 6.73
C ARG A 56 11.09 8.18 7.10
#